data_8967dbab5addcc9ce8f53315cd788793
#
_entry.id   8967dbab5addcc9ce8f53315cd788793
#
_cell.length_a   1.000
_cell.length_b   1.000
_cell.length_c   1.000
_cell.angle_alpha   90.00
_cell.angle_beta   90.00
_cell.angle_gamma   90.00
#
_symmetry.space_group_name_H-M   'P 1'
#
loop_
_entity.id
_entity.type
_entity.pdbx_description
1 polymer ?
#
loop_
_entity_poly.entity_id
_entity_poly.type
_entity_poly.pdbx_seq_one_letter_code
_entity_poly.pdbx_strand_id
1 'polypeptide(L)'
;HENEDDLGMPDLALSFVDRVLAYDHEEDRLWVVGLGFGSGHSTSDEGPRAAAVARSRHAVDELARQVEWILAEGPRGVGRKTQDAQASVVTPVAERSVAQSRLDPEVESTVDPSGYVKAVDVVLEEIAQGNVYQANFSQRLKVPLPSDPWSLYGSLRKHNAAPFGAYLSLPDAAILSSSPERFIRVDESRRIESRPIKGTRPRGADKVEDERLARELGASIKDRAENLMIVDLVRNDLGRVCVPGTITVPELMKIESYAAVFQMVST
;
A
#
# COMPACT_ATOMS: atom_id res chain seq x y z
N HIS A 1 -19.37 14.58 15.97
CA HIS A 1 -18.74 15.46 14.98
C HIS A 1 -19.01 14.84 13.62
N GLU A 2 -19.90 15.44 12.84
CA GLU A 2 -20.03 15.15 11.42
C GLU A 2 -18.71 15.64 10.80
N ASN A 3 -17.94 14.71 10.20
CA ASN A 3 -16.78 15.08 9.41
C ASN A 3 -17.28 15.87 8.20
N GLU A 4 -16.89 17.12 8.05
CA GLU A 4 -17.14 17.86 6.83
C GLU A 4 -16.51 17.15 5.65
N ASP A 5 -17.31 16.77 4.64
CA ASP A 5 -16.80 16.29 3.35
C ASP A 5 -16.29 17.50 2.54
N ASP A 6 -15.09 17.94 2.84
CA ASP A 6 -14.43 19.06 2.17
C ASP A 6 -13.66 18.65 0.91
N LEU A 7 -13.63 17.35 0.57
CA LEU A 7 -12.98 16.82 -0.62
C LEU A 7 -13.94 16.56 -1.77
N GLY A 8 -15.27 16.43 -1.50
CA GLY A 8 -16.26 16.07 -2.51
C GLY A 8 -15.98 14.74 -3.20
N MET A 9 -15.22 13.84 -2.54
CA MET A 9 -14.92 12.52 -3.10
C MET A 9 -16.06 11.56 -2.77
N PRO A 10 -16.39 10.62 -3.67
CA PRO A 10 -17.41 9.63 -3.39
C PRO A 10 -16.98 8.70 -2.24
N ASP A 11 -17.90 8.35 -1.36
CA ASP A 11 -17.69 7.37 -0.27
C ASP A 11 -17.26 6.00 -0.80
N LEU A 12 -17.69 5.66 -2.02
CA LEU A 12 -17.34 4.44 -2.71
C LEU A 12 -17.09 4.70 -4.20
N ALA A 13 -15.92 4.34 -4.68
CA ALA A 13 -15.61 4.31 -6.11
C ALA A 13 -15.17 2.90 -6.50
N LEU A 14 -15.85 2.30 -7.48
CA LEU A 14 -15.52 1.00 -8.03
C LEU A 14 -15.04 1.15 -9.46
N SER A 15 -13.84 0.62 -9.73
CA SER A 15 -13.28 0.55 -11.08
C SER A 15 -13.35 -0.89 -11.58
N PHE A 16 -14.00 -1.10 -12.71
CA PHE A 16 -14.00 -2.37 -13.41
C PHE A 16 -12.93 -2.33 -14.49
N VAL A 17 -11.91 -3.16 -14.33
CA VAL A 17 -10.78 -3.22 -15.25
C VAL A 17 -10.96 -4.44 -16.15
N ASP A 18 -11.07 -4.23 -17.47
CA ASP A 18 -11.22 -5.29 -18.46
C ASP A 18 -9.87 -5.81 -19.00
N ARG A 19 -8.79 -5.09 -18.69
CA ARG A 19 -7.44 -5.43 -19.14
C ARG A 19 -6.38 -5.03 -18.13
N VAL A 20 -5.34 -5.84 -17.99
CA VAL A 20 -4.24 -5.63 -17.05
C VAL A 20 -2.91 -5.92 -17.72
N LEU A 21 -1.91 -5.08 -17.47
CA LEU A 21 -0.51 -5.38 -17.71
C LEU A 21 0.13 -5.83 -16.40
N ALA A 22 0.68 -7.03 -16.40
CA ALA A 22 1.42 -7.56 -15.27
C ALA A 22 2.86 -7.86 -15.70
N TYR A 23 3.82 -7.28 -15.02
CA TYR A 23 5.23 -7.54 -15.27
C TYR A 23 5.81 -8.38 -14.13
N ASP A 24 6.34 -9.54 -14.48
CA ASP A 24 7.03 -10.43 -13.59
C ASP A 24 8.53 -10.09 -13.61
N HIS A 25 9.01 -9.58 -12.47
CA HIS A 25 10.41 -9.20 -12.33
C HIS A 25 11.38 -10.38 -12.17
N GLU A 26 10.89 -11.55 -11.75
CA GLU A 26 11.71 -12.75 -11.58
C GLU A 26 11.93 -13.44 -12.92
N GLU A 27 10.87 -13.53 -13.73
CA GLU A 27 10.92 -14.16 -15.05
C GLU A 27 11.21 -13.17 -16.19
N ASP A 28 11.29 -11.86 -15.91
CA ASP A 28 11.44 -10.76 -16.89
C ASP A 28 10.37 -10.84 -17.99
N ARG A 29 9.11 -11.05 -17.58
CA ARG A 29 7.98 -11.25 -18.48
C ARG A 29 6.88 -10.22 -18.29
N LEU A 30 6.35 -9.73 -19.40
CA LEU A 30 5.18 -8.90 -19.44
C LEU A 30 3.96 -9.71 -19.88
N TRP A 31 2.95 -9.75 -19.03
CA TRP A 31 1.67 -10.41 -19.32
C TRP A 31 0.62 -9.37 -19.69
N VAL A 32 -0.13 -9.66 -20.73
CA VAL A 32 -1.33 -8.92 -21.10
C VAL A 32 -2.53 -9.80 -20.80
N VAL A 33 -3.35 -9.37 -19.82
CA VAL A 33 -4.52 -10.11 -19.37
C VAL A 33 -5.79 -9.36 -19.73
N GLY A 34 -6.73 -10.00 -20.36
CA GLY A 34 -8.05 -9.44 -20.65
C GLY A 34 -9.15 -10.22 -19.95
N LEU A 35 -10.13 -9.50 -19.41
CA LEU A 35 -11.32 -10.03 -18.78
C LEU A 35 -12.54 -9.71 -19.64
N GLY A 36 -13.35 -10.71 -19.97
CA GLY A 36 -14.61 -10.55 -20.67
C GLY A 36 -15.79 -10.70 -19.72
N PHE A 37 -16.58 -9.63 -19.55
CA PHE A 37 -17.80 -9.69 -18.76
C PHE A 37 -18.98 -10.12 -19.63
N GLY A 38 -19.71 -11.16 -19.20
CA GLY A 38 -20.95 -11.59 -19.84
C GLY A 38 -22.10 -10.70 -19.40
N SER A 39 -22.93 -10.27 -20.35
CA SER A 39 -24.23 -9.65 -20.04
C SER A 39 -25.30 -10.74 -19.99
N GLY A 40 -25.79 -11.10 -18.81
CA GLY A 40 -26.96 -11.97 -18.71
C GLY A 40 -26.89 -13.02 -17.60
N HIS A 41 -28.03 -13.30 -17.03
CA HIS A 41 -28.26 -14.26 -15.92
C HIS A 41 -28.52 -15.70 -16.39
N SER A 42 -28.19 -16.07 -17.64
CA SER A 42 -28.48 -17.40 -18.18
C SER A 42 -27.26 -18.32 -18.10
N THR A 43 -27.40 -19.38 -17.33
CA THR A 43 -26.42 -20.43 -17.16
C THR A 43 -26.42 -21.46 -18.30
N SER A 44 -27.31 -21.32 -19.31
CA SER A 44 -27.56 -22.30 -20.35
C SER A 44 -27.32 -21.84 -21.78
N ASP A 45 -26.89 -20.57 -22.00
CA ASP A 45 -26.73 -20.03 -23.36
C ASP A 45 -25.23 -19.81 -23.69
N GLU A 46 -24.72 -20.52 -24.68
CA GLU A 46 -23.33 -20.39 -25.15
C GLU A 46 -23.04 -18.99 -25.74
N GLY A 47 -24.05 -18.28 -26.19
CA GLY A 47 -23.92 -16.95 -26.80
C GLY A 47 -23.29 -15.89 -25.90
N PRO A 48 -23.74 -15.68 -24.65
CA PRO A 48 -23.14 -14.71 -23.73
C PRO A 48 -21.68 -15.03 -23.37
N ARG A 49 -21.35 -16.30 -23.25
CA ARG A 49 -19.99 -16.77 -22.97
C ARG A 49 -19.05 -16.54 -24.14
N ALA A 50 -19.46 -16.88 -25.35
CA ALA A 50 -18.69 -16.62 -26.57
C ALA A 50 -18.46 -15.12 -26.78
N ALA A 51 -19.47 -14.29 -26.55
CA ALA A 51 -19.32 -12.83 -26.61
C ALA A 51 -18.38 -12.28 -25.53
N ALA A 52 -18.37 -12.83 -24.32
CA ALA A 52 -17.42 -12.46 -23.25
C ALA A 52 -15.98 -12.83 -23.65
N VAL A 53 -15.77 -14.00 -24.20
CA VAL A 53 -14.44 -14.44 -24.69
C VAL A 53 -13.96 -13.55 -25.85
N ALA A 54 -14.83 -13.19 -26.78
CA ALA A 54 -14.50 -12.30 -27.89
C ALA A 54 -14.09 -10.91 -27.40
N ARG A 55 -14.82 -10.33 -26.41
CA ARG A 55 -14.45 -9.04 -25.79
C ARG A 55 -13.11 -9.13 -25.07
N SER A 56 -12.86 -10.20 -24.31
CA SER A 56 -11.57 -10.42 -23.64
C SER A 56 -10.42 -10.44 -24.64
N ARG A 57 -10.56 -11.20 -25.73
CA ARG A 57 -9.54 -11.25 -26.80
C ARG A 57 -9.32 -9.88 -27.43
N HIS A 58 -10.36 -9.15 -27.77
CA HIS A 58 -10.25 -7.82 -28.34
C HIS A 58 -9.53 -6.85 -27.39
N ALA A 59 -9.83 -6.88 -26.08
CA ALA A 59 -9.17 -6.07 -25.09
C ALA A 59 -7.67 -6.42 -24.96
N VAL A 60 -7.30 -7.70 -25.01
CA VAL A 60 -5.91 -8.15 -25.00
C VAL A 60 -5.17 -7.67 -26.27
N ASP A 61 -5.76 -7.87 -27.47
CA ASP A 61 -5.13 -7.49 -28.74
C ASP A 61 -4.93 -5.98 -28.85
N GLU A 62 -5.87 -5.19 -28.35
CA GLU A 62 -5.74 -3.73 -28.31
C GLU A 62 -4.64 -3.27 -27.37
N LEU A 63 -4.60 -3.81 -26.13
CA LEU A 63 -3.57 -3.47 -25.16
C LEU A 63 -2.18 -3.94 -25.62
N ALA A 64 -2.07 -5.13 -26.23
CA ALA A 64 -0.82 -5.62 -26.79
C ALA A 64 -0.28 -4.67 -27.90
N ARG A 65 -1.15 -4.21 -28.81
CA ARG A 65 -0.75 -3.22 -29.83
C ARG A 65 -0.28 -1.91 -29.24
N GLN A 66 -0.93 -1.43 -28.17
CA GLN A 66 -0.49 -0.22 -27.46
C GLN A 66 0.89 -0.40 -26.83
N VAL A 67 1.14 -1.55 -26.20
CA VAL A 67 2.44 -1.89 -25.62
C VAL A 67 3.52 -1.99 -26.70
N GLU A 68 3.26 -2.68 -27.80
CA GLU A 68 4.19 -2.78 -28.93
C GLU A 68 4.53 -1.42 -29.52
N TRP A 69 3.54 -0.54 -29.70
CA TRP A 69 3.76 0.84 -30.14
C TRP A 69 4.62 1.64 -29.15
N ILE A 70 4.35 1.56 -27.84
CA ILE A 70 5.16 2.22 -26.80
C ILE A 70 6.60 1.71 -26.81
N LEU A 71 6.81 0.41 -27.00
CA LEU A 71 8.14 -0.18 -27.04
C LEU A 71 8.90 0.15 -28.32
N ALA A 72 8.20 0.28 -29.45
CA ALA A 72 8.80 0.59 -30.76
C ALA A 72 9.04 2.10 -30.97
N GLU A 73 8.07 2.93 -30.61
CA GLU A 73 8.06 4.37 -30.92
C GLU A 73 8.04 5.25 -29.67
N GLY A 74 8.13 4.65 -28.46
CA GLY A 74 7.92 5.31 -27.17
C GLY A 74 8.42 6.74 -27.10
N PRO A 75 7.86 7.60 -26.23
CA PRO A 75 8.13 9.04 -26.24
C PRO A 75 9.62 9.27 -26.22
N ARG A 76 10.11 9.99 -27.24
CA ARG A 76 11.51 10.39 -27.40
C ARG A 76 11.93 11.19 -26.17
N GLY A 77 12.44 10.51 -25.15
CA GLY A 77 12.81 11.12 -23.88
C GLY A 77 13.03 10.15 -22.72
N VAL A 78 12.52 8.92 -22.80
CA VAL A 78 12.89 7.87 -21.82
C VAL A 78 14.09 7.11 -22.40
N GLY A 79 15.29 7.69 -22.19
CA GLY A 79 16.53 7.06 -22.63
C GLY A 79 16.67 5.68 -22.01
N ARG A 80 16.81 4.65 -22.86
CA ARG A 80 17.41 3.39 -22.49
C ARG A 80 18.79 3.67 -21.88
N LYS A 81 18.85 3.72 -20.57
CA LYS A 81 20.08 3.47 -19.82
C LYS A 81 19.84 2.25 -18.96
N THR A 82 19.77 1.11 -19.62
CA THR A 82 20.11 -0.18 -19.01
C THR A 82 21.62 -0.36 -19.14
N GLN A 83 22.37 0.27 -18.26
CA GLN A 83 23.71 -0.16 -17.85
C GLN A 83 24.06 0.73 -16.65
N ASP A 84 24.51 0.08 -15.56
CA ASP A 84 24.92 0.68 -14.31
C ASP A 84 23.80 1.12 -13.33
N ALA A 85 22.96 0.17 -12.90
CA ALA A 85 22.35 0.24 -11.59
C ALA A 85 23.44 -0.07 -10.53
N GLN A 86 24.43 0.80 -10.39
CA GLN A 86 25.17 0.89 -9.15
C GLN A 86 24.14 1.29 -8.08
N ALA A 87 23.96 0.41 -7.10
CA ALA A 87 23.18 0.69 -5.90
C ALA A 87 23.65 2.05 -5.36
N SER A 88 22.83 3.08 -5.55
CA SER A 88 23.03 4.34 -4.87
C SER A 88 22.87 4.03 -3.39
N VAL A 89 23.98 4.01 -2.67
CA VAL A 89 24.00 3.97 -1.21
C VAL A 89 23.08 5.10 -0.77
N VAL A 90 21.92 4.74 -0.22
CA VAL A 90 21.02 5.68 0.43
C VAL A 90 21.80 6.19 1.64
N THR A 91 22.36 7.38 1.54
CA THR A 91 22.98 8.06 2.68
C THR A 91 21.94 8.09 3.79
N PRO A 92 22.22 7.58 5.01
CA PRO A 92 21.29 7.69 6.12
C PRO A 92 20.88 9.16 6.23
N VAL A 93 19.59 9.43 6.30
CA VAL A 93 19.11 10.76 6.68
C VAL A 93 19.68 11.00 8.06
N ALA A 94 20.76 11.80 8.13
CA ALA A 94 21.32 12.26 9.38
C ALA A 94 20.15 12.75 10.23
N GLU A 95 20.14 12.39 11.51
CA GLU A 95 19.24 12.90 12.53
C GLU A 95 19.13 14.41 12.35
N ARG A 96 18.13 14.85 11.58
CA ARG A 96 17.72 16.23 11.64
C ARG A 96 17.12 16.37 13.02
N SER A 97 17.88 17.02 13.92
CA SER A 97 17.34 17.47 15.18
C SER A 97 15.91 17.97 14.92
N VAL A 98 15.00 17.61 15.81
CA VAL A 98 13.63 18.15 15.86
C VAL A 98 13.77 19.63 16.31
N ALA A 99 14.48 20.41 15.53
CA ALA A 99 14.41 21.85 15.56
C ALA A 99 13.06 22.18 14.90
N GLN A 100 12.14 22.70 15.71
CA GLN A 100 10.87 23.33 15.36
C GLN A 100 10.74 23.53 13.84
N SER A 101 10.17 22.53 13.14
CA SER A 101 9.79 22.71 11.75
C SER A 101 8.68 23.78 11.79
N ARG A 102 9.05 25.01 11.51
CA ARG A 102 8.06 25.98 11.03
C ARG A 102 7.48 25.27 9.83
N LEU A 103 6.21 24.84 9.94
CA LEU A 103 5.44 24.39 8.79
C LEU A 103 5.64 25.47 7.74
N ASP A 104 6.06 25.07 6.55
CA ASP A 104 6.11 25.97 5.41
C ASP A 104 4.78 26.72 5.39
N PRO A 105 4.74 28.05 5.24
CA PRO A 105 3.49 28.80 5.25
C PRO A 105 2.47 28.33 4.22
N GLU A 106 2.88 27.49 3.28
CA GLU A 106 2.00 26.85 2.30
C GLU A 106 1.35 25.54 2.77
N VAL A 107 1.67 25.04 3.97
CA VAL A 107 1.09 23.80 4.51
C VAL A 107 -0.08 24.12 5.42
N GLU A 108 -1.27 23.73 5.00
CA GLU A 108 -2.48 23.78 5.83
C GLU A 108 -2.70 22.45 6.55
N SER A 109 -3.08 22.49 7.82
CA SER A 109 -3.45 21.30 8.61
C SER A 109 -4.89 21.40 9.11
N THR A 110 -5.60 20.27 9.14
CA THR A 110 -6.96 20.18 9.70
C THR A 110 -7.00 20.32 11.21
N VAL A 111 -5.85 20.16 11.88
CA VAL A 111 -5.72 20.30 13.34
C VAL A 111 -4.49 21.12 13.64
N ASP A 112 -4.62 22.15 14.48
CA ASP A 112 -3.46 22.91 14.94
C ASP A 112 -2.61 22.08 15.94
N PRO A 113 -1.34 22.45 16.18
CA PRO A 113 -0.46 21.69 17.06
C PRO A 113 -1.01 21.51 18.48
N SER A 114 -1.70 22.52 19.02
CA SER A 114 -2.26 22.46 20.37
C SER A 114 -3.48 21.53 20.44
N GLY A 115 -4.31 21.56 19.41
CA GLY A 115 -5.45 20.65 19.24
C GLY A 115 -5.01 19.20 19.09
N TYR A 116 -3.91 18.96 18.35
CA TYR A 116 -3.34 17.63 18.22
C TYR A 116 -2.88 17.05 19.55
N VAL A 117 -2.12 17.83 20.34
CA VAL A 117 -1.65 17.41 21.66
C VAL A 117 -2.83 17.09 22.59
N LYS A 118 -3.85 17.97 22.65
CA LYS A 118 -5.06 17.72 23.46
C LYS A 118 -5.79 16.46 23.05
N ALA A 119 -5.89 16.17 21.76
CA ALA A 119 -6.54 14.94 21.28
C ALA A 119 -5.75 13.69 21.69
N VAL A 120 -4.42 13.75 21.66
CA VAL A 120 -3.56 12.66 22.16
C VAL A 120 -3.75 12.48 23.66
N ASP A 121 -3.82 13.55 24.47
CA ASP A 121 -4.08 13.47 25.90
C ASP A 121 -5.42 12.78 26.21
N VAL A 122 -6.48 13.11 25.46
CA VAL A 122 -7.78 12.44 25.57
C VAL A 122 -7.66 10.95 25.27
N VAL A 123 -6.95 10.57 24.20
CA VAL A 123 -6.73 9.16 23.84
C VAL A 123 -5.98 8.42 24.95
N LEU A 124 -4.95 9.04 25.54
CA LEU A 124 -4.19 8.44 26.62
C LEU A 124 -5.07 8.23 27.87
N GLU A 125 -5.97 9.15 28.18
CA GLU A 125 -6.93 9.02 29.27
C GLU A 125 -7.91 7.85 29.02
N GLU A 126 -8.47 7.74 27.80
CA GLU A 126 -9.36 6.65 27.40
C GLU A 126 -8.68 5.28 27.49
N ILE A 127 -7.37 5.21 27.14
CA ILE A 127 -6.55 4.02 27.31
C ILE A 127 -6.37 3.68 28.80
N ALA A 128 -6.05 4.69 29.63
CA ALA A 128 -5.85 4.50 31.06
C ALA A 128 -7.12 4.01 31.78
N GLN A 129 -8.29 4.44 31.31
CA GLN A 129 -9.60 4.01 31.81
C GLN A 129 -10.02 2.63 31.28
N GLY A 130 -9.31 2.08 30.28
CA GLY A 130 -9.63 0.80 29.66
C GLY A 130 -10.79 0.86 28.66
N ASN A 131 -11.20 2.04 28.22
CA ASN A 131 -12.26 2.21 27.22
C ASN A 131 -11.80 1.84 25.81
N VAL A 132 -10.52 2.08 25.52
CA VAL A 132 -9.85 1.68 24.29
C VAL A 132 -8.45 1.17 24.63
N TYR A 133 -7.87 0.32 23.79
CA TYR A 133 -6.49 -0.16 23.96
C TYR A 133 -5.53 0.46 22.96
N GLN A 134 -6.04 0.99 21.85
CA GLN A 134 -5.30 1.75 20.85
C GLN A 134 -6.26 2.67 20.10
N ALA A 135 -5.78 3.84 19.70
CA ALA A 135 -6.47 4.71 18.75
C ALA A 135 -5.49 5.30 17.75
N ASN A 136 -5.91 5.45 16.51
CA ASN A 136 -5.18 6.12 15.45
C ASN A 136 -5.75 7.53 15.30
N PHE A 137 -5.08 8.52 15.89
CA PHE A 137 -5.44 9.91 15.67
C PHE A 137 -4.61 10.48 14.53
N SER A 138 -5.24 10.99 13.49
CA SER A 138 -4.58 11.50 12.31
C SER A 138 -5.00 12.93 11.98
N GLN A 139 -4.17 13.61 11.22
CA GLN A 139 -4.44 14.93 10.65
C GLN A 139 -4.25 14.88 9.15
N ARG A 140 -4.95 15.75 8.44
CA ARG A 140 -4.76 15.94 7.00
C ARG A 140 -3.95 17.21 6.79
N LEU A 141 -2.90 17.08 5.98
CA LEU A 141 -2.09 18.19 5.50
C LEU A 141 -2.49 18.51 4.06
N LYS A 142 -2.66 19.78 3.74
CA LYS A 142 -2.91 20.27 2.39
C LYS A 142 -1.71 21.09 1.95
N VAL A 143 -1.23 20.81 0.76
CA VAL A 143 -0.12 21.53 0.12
C VAL A 143 -0.44 21.77 -1.35
N PRO A 144 0.06 22.84 -1.95
CA PRO A 144 -0.01 22.98 -3.40
C PRO A 144 0.63 21.79 -4.11
N LEU A 145 0.01 21.31 -5.17
CA LEU A 145 0.54 20.18 -5.92
C LEU A 145 1.80 20.64 -6.70
N PRO A 146 2.99 20.06 -6.44
CA PRO A 146 4.25 20.56 -6.99
C PRO A 146 4.46 20.16 -8.47
N SER A 147 3.72 19.15 -8.96
CA SER A 147 3.81 18.62 -10.31
C SER A 147 2.51 17.91 -10.67
N ASP A 148 2.40 17.38 -11.89
CA ASP A 148 1.29 16.49 -12.19
C ASP A 148 1.31 15.23 -11.30
N PRO A 149 0.13 14.66 -11.00
CA PRO A 149 0.03 13.52 -10.06
C PRO A 149 0.85 12.30 -10.46
N TRP A 150 0.97 12.02 -11.77
CA TRP A 150 1.73 10.86 -12.24
C TRP A 150 3.24 11.02 -12.02
N SER A 151 3.79 12.18 -12.32
CA SER A 151 5.20 12.51 -12.06
C SER A 151 5.50 12.48 -10.56
N LEU A 152 4.57 12.97 -9.72
CA LEU A 152 4.69 12.91 -8.27
C LEU A 152 4.70 11.44 -7.79
N TYR A 153 3.83 10.59 -8.33
CA TYR A 153 3.82 9.17 -8.01
C TYR A 153 5.11 8.46 -8.43
N GLY A 154 5.64 8.79 -9.61
CA GLY A 154 6.95 8.31 -10.07
C GLY A 154 8.08 8.63 -9.08
N SER A 155 8.06 9.85 -8.54
CA SER A 155 8.99 10.29 -7.50
C SER A 155 8.78 9.53 -6.18
N LEU A 156 7.52 9.37 -5.75
CA LEU A 156 7.16 8.61 -4.56
C LEU A 156 7.65 7.16 -4.63
N ARG A 157 7.42 6.47 -5.75
CA ARG A 157 7.91 5.10 -5.98
C ARG A 157 9.43 4.98 -5.91
N LYS A 158 10.14 5.99 -6.41
CA LYS A 158 11.61 5.99 -6.41
C LYS A 158 12.19 6.14 -5.00
N HIS A 159 11.59 7.00 -4.17
CA HIS A 159 12.14 7.34 -2.85
C HIS A 159 11.55 6.50 -1.72
N ASN A 160 10.34 6.00 -1.89
CA ASN A 160 9.64 5.19 -0.90
C ASN A 160 8.92 4.02 -1.59
N ALA A 161 9.70 3.11 -2.16
CA ALA A 161 9.19 1.90 -2.78
C ALA A 161 8.48 1.03 -1.72
N ALA A 162 7.21 0.74 -1.96
CA ALA A 162 6.39 -0.07 -1.07
C ALA A 162 5.67 -1.17 -1.87
N PRO A 163 5.53 -2.39 -1.29
CA PRO A 163 5.00 -3.56 -2.02
C PRO A 163 3.55 -3.39 -2.50
N PHE A 164 2.78 -2.52 -1.86
CA PHE A 164 1.39 -2.22 -2.23
C PHE A 164 1.20 -0.77 -2.67
N GLY A 165 2.24 -0.19 -3.28
CA GLY A 165 2.13 1.12 -3.92
C GLY A 165 1.13 1.09 -5.08
N ALA A 166 0.30 2.14 -5.18
CA ALA A 166 -0.73 2.23 -6.20
C ALA A 166 -0.94 3.68 -6.67
N TYR A 167 -1.27 3.82 -7.93
CA TYR A 167 -1.78 5.05 -8.52
C TYR A 167 -3.19 4.80 -9.05
N LEU A 168 -4.16 5.50 -8.52
CA LEU A 168 -5.55 5.41 -8.95
C LEU A 168 -5.98 6.76 -9.51
N SER A 169 -6.34 6.79 -10.80
CA SER A 169 -6.88 7.97 -11.45
C SER A 169 -8.39 7.95 -11.36
N LEU A 170 -8.95 8.99 -10.78
CA LEU A 170 -10.39 9.26 -10.72
C LEU A 170 -10.71 10.44 -11.65
N PRO A 171 -11.98 10.71 -11.98
CA PRO A 171 -12.35 11.81 -12.87
C PRO A 171 -11.79 13.17 -12.42
N ASP A 172 -11.87 13.47 -11.12
CA ASP A 172 -11.51 14.79 -10.57
C ASP A 172 -10.38 14.71 -9.53
N ALA A 173 -9.75 13.54 -9.35
CA ALA A 173 -8.71 13.32 -8.36
C ALA A 173 -7.75 12.19 -8.77
N ALA A 174 -6.61 12.12 -8.09
CA ALA A 174 -5.74 10.95 -8.14
C ALA A 174 -5.32 10.53 -6.73
N ILE A 175 -5.31 9.23 -6.48
CA ILE A 175 -4.79 8.66 -5.23
C ILE A 175 -3.41 8.09 -5.51
N LEU A 176 -2.42 8.56 -4.76
CA LEU A 176 -1.03 8.12 -4.83
C LEU A 176 -0.72 7.41 -3.51
N SER A 177 -0.57 6.10 -3.56
CA SER A 177 -0.33 5.29 -2.37
C SER A 177 1.08 4.70 -2.37
N SER A 178 1.71 4.69 -1.20
CA SER A 178 2.96 3.99 -0.92
C SER A 178 2.76 3.10 0.30
N SER A 179 1.79 2.19 0.24
CA SER A 179 1.41 1.33 1.35
C SER A 179 2.37 0.15 1.50
N PRO A 180 2.94 -0.07 2.69
CA PRO A 180 3.78 -1.23 2.96
C PRO A 180 2.98 -2.47 3.39
N GLU A 181 1.70 -2.32 3.72
CA GLU A 181 0.94 -3.34 4.45
C GLU A 181 -0.20 -3.93 3.61
N ARG A 182 -0.32 -5.26 3.65
CA ARG A 182 -1.46 -5.97 3.08
C ARG A 182 -2.61 -6.01 4.08
N PHE A 183 -3.67 -5.26 3.80
CA PHE A 183 -4.88 -5.34 4.60
C PHE A 183 -5.54 -6.71 4.48
N ILE A 184 -5.89 -7.11 3.24
CA ILE A 184 -6.55 -8.40 2.98
C ILE A 184 -6.22 -8.89 1.57
N ARG A 185 -6.12 -10.21 1.43
CA ARG A 185 -6.08 -10.92 0.15
C ARG A 185 -7.05 -12.07 0.21
N VAL A 186 -7.84 -12.25 -0.85
CA VAL A 186 -8.71 -13.42 -1.02
C VAL A 186 -8.27 -14.14 -2.30
N ASP A 187 -7.94 -15.42 -2.19
CA ASP A 187 -7.55 -16.23 -3.34
C ASP A 187 -8.75 -16.97 -3.99
N GLU A 188 -8.49 -17.67 -5.09
CA GLU A 188 -9.50 -18.43 -5.85
C GLU A 188 -10.19 -19.52 -5.02
N SER A 189 -9.50 -20.08 -4.02
CA SER A 189 -10.04 -21.06 -3.09
C SER A 189 -10.84 -20.44 -1.94
N ARG A 190 -11.06 -19.12 -1.97
CA ARG A 190 -11.69 -18.32 -0.92
C ARG A 190 -10.88 -18.28 0.38
N ARG A 191 -9.59 -18.56 0.33
CA ARG A 191 -8.72 -18.36 1.49
C ARG A 191 -8.46 -16.88 1.67
N ILE A 192 -8.63 -16.41 2.89
CA ILE A 192 -8.38 -15.02 3.27
C ILE A 192 -7.03 -14.95 3.99
N GLU A 193 -6.21 -13.98 3.62
CA GLU A 193 -4.93 -13.69 4.25
C GLU A 193 -4.87 -12.22 4.62
N SER A 194 -4.43 -11.91 5.84
CA SER A 194 -4.04 -10.57 6.29
C SER A 194 -2.62 -10.62 6.84
N ARG A 195 -1.86 -9.54 6.63
CA ARG A 195 -0.45 -9.48 7.05
C ARG A 195 -0.17 -8.18 7.81
N PRO A 196 -0.62 -8.10 9.07
CA PRO A 196 -0.38 -6.93 9.90
C PRO A 196 1.12 -6.74 10.20
N ILE A 197 1.54 -5.47 10.19
CA ILE A 197 2.91 -5.03 10.47
C ILE A 197 2.90 -4.17 11.71
N LYS A 198 3.73 -4.51 12.71
CA LYS A 198 4.04 -3.65 13.85
C LYS A 198 5.52 -3.77 14.20
N GLY A 199 6.13 -2.65 14.43
CA GLY A 199 7.56 -2.57 14.66
C GLY A 199 8.36 -2.45 13.35
N THR A 200 9.18 -1.41 13.28
CA THR A 200 10.04 -1.11 12.13
C THR A 200 11.39 -0.61 12.62
N ARG A 201 12.45 -1.01 11.95
CA ARG A 201 13.82 -0.47 12.14
C ARG A 201 14.40 -0.11 10.77
N PRO A 202 15.22 0.94 10.68
CA PRO A 202 15.96 1.23 9.45
C PRO A 202 16.95 0.11 9.13
N ARG A 203 17.44 0.09 7.89
CA ARG A 203 18.58 -0.75 7.51
C ARG A 203 19.84 -0.18 8.11
N GLY A 204 20.78 -1.06 8.47
CA GLY A 204 22.08 -0.69 8.97
C GLY A 204 23.00 -0.13 7.88
N ALA A 205 24.00 0.66 8.28
CA ALA A 205 25.01 1.18 7.37
C ALA A 205 25.95 0.07 6.86
N ASP A 206 26.10 -1.00 7.62
CA ASP A 206 26.86 -2.19 7.28
C ASP A 206 26.15 -3.46 7.76
N LYS A 207 26.69 -4.63 7.42
CA LYS A 207 26.09 -5.92 7.76
C LYS A 207 25.98 -6.16 9.28
N VAL A 208 26.93 -5.70 10.07
CA VAL A 208 26.94 -5.89 11.53
C VAL A 208 25.82 -5.08 12.17
N GLU A 209 25.70 -3.84 11.77
CA GLU A 209 24.63 -2.93 12.21
C GLU A 209 23.26 -3.43 11.75
N ASP A 210 23.15 -3.90 10.52
CA ASP A 210 21.94 -4.46 9.93
C ASP A 210 21.44 -5.66 10.75
N GLU A 211 22.31 -6.61 11.08
CA GLU A 211 22.00 -7.76 11.92
C GLU A 211 21.66 -7.36 13.37
N ARG A 212 22.27 -6.30 13.88
CA ARG A 212 21.96 -5.76 15.22
C ARG A 212 20.53 -5.21 15.26
N LEU A 213 20.17 -4.38 14.28
CA LEU A 213 18.84 -3.75 14.19
C LEU A 213 17.74 -4.81 13.99
N ALA A 214 17.96 -5.81 13.16
CA ALA A 214 17.03 -6.91 12.99
C ALA A 214 16.79 -7.69 14.29
N ARG A 215 17.88 -8.00 15.04
CA ARG A 215 17.78 -8.69 16.34
C ARG A 215 17.11 -7.81 17.40
N GLU A 216 17.40 -6.51 17.43
CA GLU A 216 16.77 -5.56 18.33
C GLU A 216 15.25 -5.53 18.10
N LEU A 217 14.82 -5.45 16.84
CA LEU A 217 13.41 -5.48 16.50
C LEU A 217 12.75 -6.79 16.97
N GLY A 218 13.37 -7.94 16.69
CA GLY A 218 12.87 -9.26 17.10
C GLY A 218 12.78 -9.43 18.61
N ALA A 219 13.65 -8.76 19.39
CA ALA A 219 13.69 -8.81 20.85
C ALA A 219 12.83 -7.73 21.53
N SER A 220 12.29 -6.76 20.79
CA SER A 220 11.53 -5.64 21.34
C SER A 220 10.23 -6.11 21.98
N ILE A 221 10.13 -6.02 23.28
CA ILE A 221 8.93 -6.39 24.05
C ILE A 221 7.73 -5.56 23.61
N LYS A 222 7.94 -4.25 23.40
CA LYS A 222 6.90 -3.33 22.95
C LYS A 222 6.36 -3.73 21.57
N ASP A 223 7.23 -3.86 20.57
CA ASP A 223 6.81 -4.16 19.20
C ASP A 223 6.13 -5.54 19.11
N ARG A 224 6.61 -6.52 19.87
CA ARG A 224 5.98 -7.84 20.00
C ARG A 224 4.59 -7.78 20.62
N ALA A 225 4.41 -7.00 21.69
CA ALA A 225 3.11 -6.83 22.34
C ALA A 225 2.11 -6.14 21.41
N GLU A 226 2.52 -5.09 20.72
CA GLU A 226 1.69 -4.41 19.73
C GLU A 226 1.32 -5.33 18.56
N ASN A 227 2.28 -6.11 18.04
CA ASN A 227 2.01 -7.05 16.95
C ASN A 227 1.01 -8.13 17.38
N LEU A 228 1.19 -8.72 18.56
CA LEU A 228 0.29 -9.72 19.10
C LEU A 228 -1.15 -9.20 19.27
N MET A 229 -1.28 -7.98 19.78
CA MET A 229 -2.57 -7.32 19.95
C MET A 229 -3.31 -7.16 18.62
N ILE A 230 -2.61 -6.74 17.58
CA ILE A 230 -3.23 -6.57 16.24
C ILE A 230 -3.53 -7.92 15.60
N VAL A 231 -2.68 -8.93 15.76
CA VAL A 231 -2.97 -10.29 15.29
C VAL A 231 -4.26 -10.82 15.92
N ASP A 232 -4.45 -10.60 17.21
CA ASP A 232 -5.66 -11.06 17.91
C ASP A 232 -6.91 -10.31 17.44
N LEU A 233 -6.80 -9.00 17.19
CA LEU A 233 -7.87 -8.20 16.60
C LEU A 233 -8.25 -8.71 15.20
N VAL A 234 -7.26 -8.92 14.33
CA VAL A 234 -7.49 -9.43 12.96
C VAL A 234 -8.11 -10.84 13.00
N ARG A 235 -7.66 -11.71 13.91
CA ARG A 235 -8.27 -13.03 14.13
C ARG A 235 -9.74 -12.92 14.53
N ASN A 236 -10.06 -12.00 15.43
CA ASN A 236 -11.46 -11.75 15.84
C ASN A 236 -12.30 -11.26 14.64
N ASP A 237 -11.81 -10.32 13.87
CA ASP A 237 -12.52 -9.77 12.71
C ASP A 237 -12.75 -10.83 11.62
N LEU A 238 -11.74 -11.59 11.28
CA LEU A 238 -11.84 -12.72 10.35
C LEU A 238 -12.76 -13.81 10.89
N GLY A 239 -12.77 -14.03 12.21
CA GLY A 239 -13.63 -15.01 12.88
C GLY A 239 -15.12 -14.76 12.68
N ARG A 240 -15.52 -13.54 12.37
CA ARG A 240 -16.93 -13.17 12.09
C ARG A 240 -17.40 -13.58 10.69
N VAL A 241 -16.48 -13.84 9.77
CA VAL A 241 -16.78 -14.11 8.36
C VAL A 241 -16.20 -15.44 7.85
N CYS A 242 -15.26 -16.02 8.57
CA CYS A 242 -14.63 -17.30 8.23
C CYS A 242 -15.34 -18.49 8.89
N VAL A 243 -15.10 -19.68 8.38
CA VAL A 243 -15.60 -20.93 8.98
C VAL A 243 -14.94 -21.10 10.36
N PRO A 244 -15.70 -21.36 11.42
CA PRO A 244 -15.16 -21.56 12.77
C PRO A 244 -14.06 -22.64 12.79
N GLY A 245 -12.95 -22.33 13.48
CA GLY A 245 -11.81 -23.24 13.63
C GLY A 245 -10.84 -23.28 12.45
N THR A 246 -11.04 -22.47 11.40
CA THR A 246 -10.14 -22.43 10.21
C THR A 246 -9.09 -21.33 10.26
N ILE A 247 -9.14 -20.44 11.25
CA ILE A 247 -8.18 -19.34 11.37
C ILE A 247 -6.89 -19.88 11.98
N THR A 248 -5.78 -19.62 11.30
CA THR A 248 -4.44 -20.01 11.74
C THR A 248 -3.50 -18.80 11.66
N VAL A 249 -2.41 -18.86 12.41
CA VAL A 249 -1.32 -17.87 12.34
C VAL A 249 -0.04 -18.62 11.97
N PRO A 250 0.22 -18.87 10.68
CA PRO A 250 1.36 -19.67 10.24
C PRO A 250 2.71 -19.00 10.52
N GLU A 251 2.75 -17.65 10.50
CA GLU A 251 3.94 -16.88 10.83
C GLU A 251 3.57 -15.80 11.84
N LEU A 252 4.21 -15.84 13.03
CA LEU A 252 4.00 -14.87 14.08
C LEU A 252 5.29 -14.08 14.33
N MET A 253 5.23 -12.74 14.19
CA MET A 253 6.33 -11.82 14.51
C MET A 253 7.61 -12.12 13.71
N LYS A 254 7.48 -12.50 12.45
CA LYS A 254 8.60 -12.72 11.54
C LYS A 254 9.26 -11.39 11.19
N ILE A 255 10.58 -11.33 11.26
CA ILE A 255 11.33 -10.17 10.79
C ILE A 255 11.55 -10.30 9.29
N GLU A 256 11.01 -9.38 8.53
CA GLU A 256 11.17 -9.29 7.08
C GLU A 256 12.08 -8.12 6.73
N SER A 257 12.99 -8.37 5.77
CA SER A 257 13.95 -7.38 5.27
C SER A 257 13.44 -6.77 3.98
N TYR A 258 13.26 -5.46 3.97
CA TYR A 258 12.96 -4.67 2.79
C TYR A 258 14.16 -3.78 2.43
N ALA A 259 14.09 -3.14 1.27
CA ALA A 259 15.20 -2.32 0.80
C ALA A 259 15.61 -1.20 1.77
N ALA A 260 14.63 -0.57 2.43
CA ALA A 260 14.85 0.57 3.33
C ALA A 260 14.69 0.24 4.82
N VAL A 261 14.01 -0.87 5.18
CA VAL A 261 13.63 -1.15 6.55
C VAL A 261 13.57 -2.65 6.85
N PHE A 262 13.64 -3.00 8.15
CA PHE A 262 13.14 -4.23 8.71
C PHE A 262 11.73 -4.00 9.26
N GLN A 263 10.85 -4.97 9.08
CA GLN A 263 9.50 -4.95 9.63
C GLN A 263 9.17 -6.26 10.35
N MET A 264 8.42 -6.16 11.45
CA MET A 264 7.88 -7.32 12.15
C MET A 264 6.48 -7.60 11.62
N VAL A 265 6.34 -8.71 10.91
CA VAL A 265 5.13 -9.10 10.16
C VAL A 265 4.56 -10.38 10.75
N SER A 266 3.24 -10.46 10.88
CA SER A 266 2.52 -11.69 11.16
C SER A 266 1.58 -12.03 10.01
N THR A 267 1.29 -13.32 9.82
CA THR A 267 0.40 -13.79 8.74
C THR A 267 -0.67 -14.69 9.33
#